data_6699c8d848362e10f653dbc0325036c4
#
_entry.id   6699c8d848362e10f653dbc0325036c4
#
_cell.length_a   1.000
_cell.length_b   1.000
_cell.length_c   1.000
_cell.angle_alpha   90.00
_cell.angle_beta   90.00
_cell.angle_gamma   90.00
#
_symmetry.space_group_name_H-M   'P 1'
#
loop_
_entity.id
_entity.type
_entity.pdbx_description
1 polymer ?
#
loop_
_entity_poly.entity_id
_entity_poly.type
_entity_poly.pdbx_seq_one_letter_code
_entity_poly.pdbx_strand_id
1 'polypeptide(L)'
;KKGMESASIGYVVKNLKTGNIVHQRNNLLSFTPASVTKLITTATALEILGKDFTFKTYIEYDGELTNGVLNGNLYIRGGGDPTLGSYKMGDPRFMLSWAKIIKNAGIKEIRGAVIADVSLYDQEGVSPKWLWEDIANYYAPAIFALSIFDNTCRVTLRSGAEGSIPEIISHKP
;
A
#
# COMPACT_ATOMS: atom_id res chain seq x y z
N LYS A 1 -34.54 -13.87 10.39
CA LYS A 1 -34.60 -12.92 9.27
C LYS A 1 -34.64 -13.75 7.99
N LYS A 2 -35.55 -13.48 7.08
CA LYS A 2 -35.70 -14.24 5.84
C LYS A 2 -34.37 -14.30 5.08
N GLY A 3 -33.95 -15.49 4.64
CA GLY A 3 -32.66 -15.71 3.97
C GLY A 3 -31.51 -16.04 4.90
N MET A 4 -31.74 -16.14 6.22
CA MET A 4 -30.70 -16.50 7.19
C MET A 4 -30.95 -17.85 7.86
N GLU A 5 -31.85 -18.63 7.36
CA GLU A 5 -32.30 -19.90 7.97
C GLU A 5 -31.14 -20.92 7.99
N SER A 6 -30.26 -20.86 7.00
CA SER A 6 -29.07 -21.73 6.88
C SER A 6 -27.77 -21.05 7.27
N ALA A 7 -27.82 -19.85 7.84
CA ALA A 7 -26.60 -19.11 8.19
C ALA A 7 -25.97 -19.67 9.49
N SER A 8 -24.67 -19.86 9.47
CA SER A 8 -23.87 -20.11 10.67
C SER A 8 -23.53 -18.78 11.35
N ILE A 9 -23.90 -18.66 12.62
CA ILE A 9 -23.66 -17.44 13.41
C ILE A 9 -22.89 -17.81 14.67
N GLY A 10 -21.79 -17.14 14.90
CA GLY A 10 -21.00 -17.22 16.13
C GLY A 10 -20.84 -15.83 16.75
N TYR A 11 -21.00 -15.71 18.05
CA TYR A 11 -20.71 -14.48 18.78
C TYR A 11 -20.48 -14.73 20.28
N VAL A 12 -19.79 -13.76 20.90
CA VAL A 12 -19.59 -13.67 22.35
C VAL A 12 -19.87 -12.24 22.78
N VAL A 13 -20.69 -12.08 23.81
CA VAL A 13 -20.93 -10.81 24.49
C VAL A 13 -20.26 -10.86 25.86
N LYS A 14 -19.31 -9.98 26.10
CA LYS A 14 -18.50 -9.95 27.32
C LYS A 14 -18.66 -8.62 28.05
N ASN A 15 -18.86 -8.69 29.36
CA ASN A 15 -18.81 -7.49 30.20
C ASN A 15 -17.34 -7.10 30.37
N LEU A 16 -16.96 -5.93 29.86
CA LEU A 16 -15.55 -5.48 29.89
C LEU A 16 -15.04 -5.13 31.29
N LYS A 17 -15.93 -4.78 32.23
CA LYS A 17 -15.55 -4.45 33.62
C LYS A 17 -15.27 -5.71 34.43
N THR A 18 -16.10 -6.73 34.28
CA THR A 18 -16.00 -7.95 35.09
C THR A 18 -15.28 -9.10 34.38
N GLY A 19 -15.12 -9.01 33.07
CA GLY A 19 -14.58 -10.09 32.24
C GLY A 19 -15.58 -11.23 31.96
N ASN A 20 -16.79 -11.21 32.53
CA ASN A 20 -17.75 -12.29 32.42
C ASN A 20 -18.42 -12.31 31.04
N ILE A 21 -18.66 -13.52 30.51
CA ILE A 21 -19.46 -13.73 29.33
C ILE A 21 -20.93 -13.62 29.72
N VAL A 22 -21.64 -12.68 29.09
CA VAL A 22 -23.05 -12.42 29.32
C VAL A 22 -23.91 -13.31 28.42
N HIS A 23 -23.47 -13.46 27.16
CA HIS A 23 -24.16 -14.30 26.18
C HIS A 23 -23.17 -14.81 25.14
N GLN A 24 -23.42 -16.01 24.61
CA GLN A 24 -22.58 -16.58 23.56
C GLN A 24 -23.34 -17.61 22.72
N ARG A 25 -22.88 -17.79 21.50
CA ARG A 25 -23.36 -18.83 20.59
C ARG A 25 -22.21 -19.26 19.69
N ASN A 26 -22.03 -20.58 19.52
CA ASN A 26 -21.02 -21.15 18.64
C ASN A 26 -19.60 -20.53 18.81
N ASN A 27 -19.26 -20.15 20.03
CA ASN A 27 -18.02 -19.44 20.35
C ASN A 27 -16.76 -20.29 20.19
N LEU A 28 -16.90 -21.61 20.04
CA LEU A 28 -15.79 -22.53 19.79
C LEU A 28 -15.68 -22.97 18.33
N LEU A 29 -16.57 -22.50 17.46
CA LEU A 29 -16.49 -22.80 16.03
C LEU A 29 -15.51 -21.85 15.34
N SER A 30 -14.74 -22.40 14.41
CA SER A 30 -13.88 -21.60 13.53
C SER A 30 -14.71 -21.01 12.41
N PHE A 31 -14.58 -19.71 12.22
CA PHE A 31 -15.18 -18.95 11.11
C PHE A 31 -14.09 -18.27 10.30
N THR A 32 -14.35 -18.04 9.02
CA THR A 32 -13.47 -17.22 8.18
C THR A 32 -13.54 -15.76 8.65
N PRO A 33 -12.45 -15.18 9.16
CA PRO A 33 -12.48 -13.85 9.79
C PRO A 33 -12.60 -12.71 8.78
N ALA A 34 -12.29 -12.95 7.51
CA ALA A 34 -12.21 -11.92 6.48
C ALA A 34 -11.45 -10.68 7.00
N SER A 35 -11.96 -9.45 6.77
CA SER A 35 -11.31 -8.22 7.21
C SER A 35 -11.22 -8.03 8.73
N VAL A 36 -11.88 -8.84 9.54
CA VAL A 36 -11.73 -8.80 11.00
C VAL A 36 -10.29 -9.18 11.41
N THR A 37 -9.58 -9.96 10.60
CA THR A 37 -8.14 -10.26 10.79
C THR A 37 -7.30 -8.97 10.93
N LYS A 38 -7.71 -7.87 10.31
CA LYS A 38 -7.01 -6.58 10.42
C LYS A 38 -6.92 -6.06 11.86
N LEU A 39 -7.89 -6.38 12.71
CA LEU A 39 -7.85 -6.01 14.13
C LEU A 39 -6.66 -6.69 14.83
N ILE A 40 -6.40 -7.95 14.52
CA ILE A 40 -5.26 -8.69 15.09
C ILE A 40 -3.96 -8.12 14.53
N THR A 41 -3.87 -7.95 13.22
CA THR A 41 -2.68 -7.41 12.55
C THR A 41 -2.31 -6.03 13.08
N THR A 42 -3.29 -5.11 13.20
CA THR A 42 -3.03 -3.75 13.66
C THR A 42 -2.71 -3.70 15.16
N ALA A 43 -3.37 -4.51 15.99
CA ALA A 43 -3.05 -4.59 17.41
C ALA A 43 -1.62 -5.15 17.62
N THR A 44 -1.25 -6.20 16.89
CA THR A 44 0.10 -6.78 16.94
C THR A 44 1.15 -5.77 16.46
N ALA A 45 0.88 -5.06 15.36
CA ALA A 45 1.79 -4.03 14.86
C ALA A 45 1.98 -2.91 15.90
N LEU A 46 0.92 -2.45 16.54
CA LEU A 46 0.99 -1.43 17.58
C LEU A 46 1.79 -1.89 18.80
N GLU A 47 1.62 -3.14 19.20
CA GLU A 47 2.34 -3.75 20.34
C GLU A 47 3.83 -3.92 20.05
N ILE A 48 4.18 -4.39 18.85
CA ILE A 48 5.57 -4.70 18.49
C ILE A 48 6.34 -3.45 18.07
N LEU A 49 5.74 -2.60 17.23
CA LEU A 49 6.40 -1.45 16.63
C LEU A 49 6.22 -0.17 17.46
N GLY A 50 5.20 -0.12 18.32
CA GLY A 50 4.85 1.06 19.08
C GLY A 50 4.06 2.10 18.27
N LYS A 51 3.43 3.04 19.01
CA LYS A 51 2.58 4.09 18.43
C LYS A 51 3.34 5.15 17.63
N ASP A 52 4.64 5.27 17.84
CA ASP A 52 5.49 6.28 17.21
C ASP A 52 6.25 5.72 15.99
N PHE A 53 5.98 4.48 15.60
CA PHE A 53 6.56 3.90 14.40
C PHE A 53 6.14 4.67 13.15
N THR A 54 7.11 4.93 12.27
CA THR A 54 6.88 5.58 10.98
C THR A 54 7.60 4.82 9.89
N PHE A 55 6.94 4.68 8.74
CA PHE A 55 7.61 4.23 7.53
C PHE A 55 8.58 5.31 7.02
N LYS A 56 9.71 4.88 6.48
CA LYS A 56 10.74 5.80 5.98
C LYS A 56 11.11 5.47 4.55
N THR A 57 11.01 6.47 3.68
CA THR A 57 11.56 6.39 2.33
C THR A 57 12.83 7.23 2.29
N TYR A 58 13.90 6.67 1.75
CA TYR A 58 15.20 7.32 1.69
C TYR A 58 15.48 7.78 0.27
N ILE A 59 16.09 8.97 0.16
CA ILE A 59 16.67 9.48 -1.07
C ILE A 59 18.19 9.51 -0.85
N GLU A 60 18.89 8.68 -1.59
CA GLU A 60 20.31 8.43 -1.43
C GLU A 60 21.00 8.61 -2.78
N TYR A 61 22.31 8.82 -2.79
CA TYR A 61 23.08 8.87 -4.02
C TYR A 61 24.46 8.23 -3.83
N ASP A 62 25.04 7.78 -4.92
CA ASP A 62 26.45 7.37 -5.02
C ASP A 62 27.22 8.35 -5.91
N GLY A 63 28.52 8.13 -6.02
CA GLY A 63 29.41 8.91 -6.89
C GLY A 63 29.77 10.28 -6.32
N GLU A 64 30.14 11.20 -7.20
CA GLU A 64 30.70 12.50 -6.84
C GLU A 64 29.78 13.65 -7.23
N LEU A 65 29.50 14.53 -6.26
CA LEU A 65 28.73 15.75 -6.46
C LEU A 65 29.66 16.95 -6.59
N THR A 66 29.81 17.45 -7.81
CA THR A 66 30.71 18.58 -8.12
C THR A 66 29.95 19.69 -8.85
N ASN A 67 29.95 20.92 -8.31
CA ASN A 67 29.30 22.10 -8.91
C ASN A 67 27.79 21.89 -9.20
N GLY A 68 27.12 21.05 -8.43
CA GLY A 68 25.71 20.73 -8.61
C GLY A 68 25.41 19.61 -9.60
N VAL A 69 26.45 19.00 -10.16
CA VAL A 69 26.34 17.82 -11.03
C VAL A 69 26.71 16.58 -10.25
N LEU A 70 25.78 15.64 -10.14
CA LEU A 70 26.01 14.33 -9.58
C LEU A 70 26.51 13.39 -10.69
N ASN A 71 27.80 13.01 -10.64
CA ASN A 71 28.37 11.95 -11.49
C ASN A 71 28.18 10.60 -10.79
N GLY A 72 26.98 10.08 -10.83
CA GLY A 72 26.54 8.88 -10.11
C GLY A 72 25.05 8.72 -10.19
N ASN A 73 24.51 7.80 -9.40
CA ASN A 73 23.10 7.46 -9.41
C ASN A 73 22.37 8.07 -8.21
N LEU A 74 21.06 8.32 -8.39
CA LEU A 74 20.16 8.67 -7.32
C LEU A 74 19.28 7.45 -7.02
N TYR A 75 19.15 7.10 -5.75
CA TYR A 75 18.34 5.98 -5.29
C TYR A 75 17.14 6.48 -4.51
N ILE A 76 15.96 5.93 -4.79
CA ILE A 76 14.78 6.09 -3.96
C ILE A 76 14.52 4.74 -3.33
N ARG A 77 14.94 4.58 -2.07
CA ARG A 77 14.83 3.33 -1.34
C ARG A 77 13.54 3.31 -0.53
N GLY A 78 12.64 2.41 -0.92
CA GLY A 78 11.34 2.24 -0.28
C GLY A 78 11.44 1.56 1.08
N GLY A 79 10.66 2.05 2.03
CA GLY A 79 10.53 1.50 3.38
C GLY A 79 9.16 0.89 3.66
N GLY A 80 8.39 0.53 2.64
CA GLY A 80 7.07 -0.07 2.79
C GLY A 80 5.96 0.93 3.10
N ASP A 81 6.18 2.23 2.88
CA ASP A 81 5.18 3.27 3.14
C ASP A 81 3.99 3.16 2.16
N PRO A 82 2.77 2.83 2.63
CA PRO A 82 1.59 2.71 1.77
C PRO A 82 0.95 4.07 1.44
N THR A 83 1.48 5.18 1.98
CA THR A 83 0.79 6.48 1.90
C THR A 83 1.34 7.40 0.81
N LEU A 84 2.43 7.03 0.11
CA LEU A 84 3.06 7.86 -0.91
C LEU A 84 2.12 8.16 -2.06
N GLY A 85 1.59 9.40 -2.10
CA GLY A 85 0.63 9.85 -3.11
C GLY A 85 -0.75 9.18 -3.01
N SER A 86 -1.04 8.45 -1.91
CA SER A 86 -2.36 7.86 -1.69
C SER A 86 -3.44 8.93 -1.72
N TYR A 87 -4.50 8.69 -2.48
CA TYR A 87 -5.63 9.62 -2.58
C TYR A 87 -6.44 9.73 -1.28
N LYS A 88 -6.29 8.78 -0.36
CA LYS A 88 -7.00 8.78 0.94
C LYS A 88 -6.17 9.36 2.06
N MET A 89 -4.86 9.11 2.08
CA MET A 89 -4.03 9.33 3.26
C MET A 89 -2.74 10.10 2.94
N GLY A 90 -2.38 10.24 1.67
CA GLY A 90 -1.10 10.80 1.25
C GLY A 90 -1.17 12.24 0.73
N ASP A 91 0.00 12.87 0.59
CA ASP A 91 0.13 14.11 -0.19
C ASP A 91 0.39 13.74 -1.65
N PRO A 92 -0.51 14.08 -2.59
CA PRO A 92 -0.30 13.82 -4.02
C PRO A 92 0.89 14.58 -4.60
N ARG A 93 1.43 15.56 -3.85
CA ARG A 93 2.58 16.38 -4.25
C ARG A 93 3.90 15.89 -3.65
N PHE A 94 3.95 14.70 -3.06
CA PHE A 94 5.15 14.15 -2.41
C PHE A 94 6.39 14.17 -3.32
N MET A 95 6.23 13.96 -4.64
CA MET A 95 7.33 14.05 -5.61
C MET A 95 7.93 15.46 -5.70
N LEU A 96 7.13 16.51 -5.52
CA LEU A 96 7.65 17.88 -5.47
C LEU A 96 8.48 18.10 -4.20
N SER A 97 8.07 17.51 -3.09
CA SER A 97 8.83 17.53 -1.84
C SER A 97 10.16 16.80 -2.01
N TRP A 98 10.19 15.65 -2.67
CA TRP A 98 11.41 14.92 -2.98
C TRP A 98 12.34 15.73 -3.91
N ALA A 99 11.81 16.32 -4.97
CA ALA A 99 12.57 17.20 -5.86
C ALA A 99 13.20 18.37 -5.11
N LYS A 100 12.47 18.94 -4.13
CA LYS A 100 12.99 20.00 -3.26
C LYS A 100 14.13 19.51 -2.36
N ILE A 101 14.00 18.31 -1.79
CA ILE A 101 15.06 17.69 -0.96
C ILE A 101 16.32 17.48 -1.80
N ILE A 102 16.20 16.94 -3.01
CA ILE A 102 17.30 16.72 -3.94
C ILE A 102 18.01 18.04 -4.29
N LYS A 103 17.24 19.07 -4.62
CA LYS A 103 17.78 20.41 -4.89
C LYS A 103 18.48 21.03 -3.68
N ASN A 104 17.92 20.86 -2.49
CA ASN A 104 18.50 21.38 -1.25
C ASN A 104 19.82 20.65 -0.89
N ALA A 105 19.96 19.38 -1.31
CA ALA A 105 21.24 18.66 -1.22
C ALA A 105 22.29 19.14 -2.23
N GLY A 106 21.96 20.15 -3.05
CA GLY A 106 22.86 20.74 -4.04
C GLY A 106 22.84 20.07 -5.41
N ILE A 107 22.03 19.05 -5.62
CA ILE A 107 21.96 18.32 -6.89
C ILE A 107 21.04 19.08 -7.87
N LYS A 108 21.61 19.50 -8.99
CA LYS A 108 20.92 20.21 -10.08
C LYS A 108 20.82 19.36 -11.35
N GLU A 109 21.81 18.49 -11.56
CA GLU A 109 21.90 17.59 -12.71
C GLU A 109 22.37 16.22 -12.22
N ILE A 110 21.84 15.15 -12.79
CA ILE A 110 22.24 13.77 -12.50
C ILE A 110 22.77 13.16 -13.79
N ARG A 111 24.05 12.75 -13.79
CA ARG A 111 24.71 12.03 -14.88
C ARG A 111 24.82 10.55 -14.53
N GLY A 112 23.68 9.92 -14.42
CA GLY A 112 23.51 8.53 -14.06
C GLY A 112 22.03 8.17 -14.10
N ALA A 113 21.65 7.16 -13.35
CA ALA A 113 20.26 6.68 -13.27
C ALA A 113 19.54 7.20 -12.02
N VAL A 114 18.21 7.30 -12.11
CA VAL A 114 17.34 7.36 -10.94
C VAL A 114 16.77 5.95 -10.74
N ILE A 115 17.11 5.35 -9.61
CA ILE A 115 16.85 3.93 -9.32
C ILE A 115 15.84 3.83 -8.19
N ALA A 116 14.74 3.10 -8.45
CA ALA A 116 13.81 2.69 -7.40
C ALA A 116 14.36 1.43 -6.73
N ASP A 117 14.78 1.55 -5.47
CA ASP A 117 15.25 0.42 -4.68
C ASP A 117 14.09 -0.18 -3.87
N VAL A 118 13.69 -1.37 -4.25
CA VAL A 118 12.59 -2.15 -3.63
C VAL A 118 13.10 -3.37 -2.87
N SER A 119 14.40 -3.43 -2.58
CA SER A 119 15.08 -4.61 -2.03
C SER A 119 14.67 -4.97 -0.59
N LEU A 120 13.92 -4.09 0.11
CA LEU A 120 13.44 -4.37 1.46
C LEU A 120 12.46 -5.56 1.51
N TYR A 121 11.66 -5.75 0.46
CA TYR A 121 10.73 -6.87 0.34
C TYR A 121 11.16 -7.78 -0.81
N ASP A 122 10.70 -9.04 -0.76
CA ASP A 122 10.76 -9.89 -1.94
C ASP A 122 9.89 -9.30 -3.07
N GLN A 123 10.01 -9.84 -4.27
CA GLN A 123 9.26 -9.34 -5.42
C GLN A 123 7.91 -10.05 -5.62
N GLU A 124 7.49 -10.86 -4.67
CA GLU A 124 6.19 -11.53 -4.67
C GLU A 124 5.10 -10.62 -4.08
N GLY A 125 4.84 -9.49 -4.73
CA GLY A 125 3.88 -8.48 -4.26
C GLY A 125 2.43 -8.98 -4.20
N VAL A 126 2.10 -10.09 -4.85
CA VAL A 126 0.78 -10.72 -4.84
C VAL A 126 0.86 -12.07 -4.15
N SER A 127 0.12 -12.25 -3.07
CA SER A 127 0.08 -13.52 -2.37
C SER A 127 -0.54 -14.62 -3.26
N PRO A 128 0.04 -15.83 -3.31
CA PRO A 128 -0.52 -16.95 -4.05
C PRO A 128 -1.85 -17.46 -3.45
N LYS A 129 -2.26 -16.93 -2.30
CA LYS A 129 -3.53 -17.25 -1.64
C LYS A 129 -4.65 -16.27 -1.97
N TRP A 130 -4.37 -15.22 -2.72
CA TRP A 130 -5.40 -14.29 -3.16
C TRP A 130 -6.30 -14.95 -4.22
N LEU A 131 -7.58 -14.63 -4.18
CA LEU A 131 -8.50 -15.07 -5.20
C LEU A 131 -8.20 -14.34 -6.51
N TRP A 132 -8.25 -15.08 -7.62
CA TRP A 132 -8.02 -14.51 -8.95
C TRP A 132 -8.94 -13.30 -9.24
N GLU A 133 -10.19 -13.38 -8.80
CA GLU A 133 -11.18 -12.32 -8.97
C GLU A 133 -10.89 -11.05 -8.18
N ASP A 134 -10.05 -11.12 -7.13
CA ASP A 134 -9.65 -9.97 -6.35
C ASP A 134 -8.48 -9.21 -6.96
N ILE A 135 -7.67 -9.88 -7.80
CA ILE A 135 -6.48 -9.28 -8.41
C ILE A 135 -6.91 -8.11 -9.31
N ALA A 136 -6.19 -7.00 -9.24
CA ALA A 136 -6.45 -5.74 -9.92
C ALA A 136 -7.66 -4.93 -9.39
N ASN A 137 -8.33 -5.38 -8.33
CA ASN A 137 -9.25 -4.53 -7.60
C ASN A 137 -8.48 -3.51 -6.75
N TYR A 138 -9.09 -2.34 -6.51
CA TYR A 138 -8.49 -1.25 -5.73
C TYR A 138 -8.10 -1.65 -4.29
N TYR A 139 -8.69 -2.70 -3.75
CA TYR A 139 -8.42 -3.24 -2.40
C TYR A 139 -7.38 -4.36 -2.39
N ALA A 140 -6.93 -4.79 -3.54
CA ALA A 140 -5.94 -5.86 -3.73
C ALA A 140 -4.80 -5.44 -4.69
N PRO A 141 -4.20 -4.25 -4.52
CA PRO A 141 -3.00 -3.91 -5.26
C PRO A 141 -1.83 -4.74 -4.75
N ALA A 142 -0.89 -5.05 -5.63
CA ALA A 142 0.37 -5.69 -5.23
C ALA A 142 1.12 -4.81 -4.22
N ILE A 143 1.89 -5.44 -3.34
CA ILE A 143 2.61 -4.77 -2.25
C ILE A 143 4.11 -4.85 -2.53
N PHE A 144 4.76 -3.68 -2.56
CA PHE A 144 6.21 -3.56 -2.74
C PHE A 144 6.80 -2.60 -1.70
N ALA A 145 8.11 -2.68 -1.50
CA ALA A 145 8.80 -1.79 -0.58
C ALA A 145 8.66 -0.30 -0.97
N LEU A 146 8.52 -0.02 -2.26
CA LEU A 146 8.18 1.30 -2.80
C LEU A 146 6.90 1.19 -3.62
N SER A 147 5.78 1.57 -3.02
CA SER A 147 4.48 1.69 -3.68
C SER A 147 4.07 3.15 -3.69
N ILE A 148 3.58 3.64 -4.81
CA ILE A 148 3.13 5.02 -4.99
C ILE A 148 1.71 5.03 -5.57
N PHE A 149 0.91 6.05 -5.24
CA PHE A 149 -0.46 6.23 -5.73
C PHE A 149 -1.34 5.00 -5.52
N ASP A 150 -1.28 4.42 -4.31
CA ASP A 150 -1.99 3.18 -3.94
C ASP A 150 -1.67 1.99 -4.86
N ASN A 151 -0.54 2.02 -5.57
CA ASN A 151 -0.15 1.06 -6.60
C ASN A 151 -1.26 0.80 -7.64
N THR A 152 -1.98 1.84 -8.01
CA THR A 152 -3.10 1.81 -8.97
C THR A 152 -2.85 2.77 -10.10
N CYS A 153 -3.42 2.47 -11.26
CA CYS A 153 -3.44 3.35 -12.42
C CYS A 153 -4.86 3.42 -12.98
N ARG A 154 -5.34 4.65 -13.20
CA ARG A 154 -6.65 4.89 -13.85
C ARG A 154 -6.45 5.13 -15.32
N VAL A 155 -6.99 4.25 -16.14
CA VAL A 155 -7.01 4.40 -17.59
C VAL A 155 -8.43 4.80 -18.04
N THR A 156 -8.55 5.88 -18.78
CA THR A 156 -9.82 6.31 -19.39
C THR A 156 -9.80 5.93 -20.86
N LEU A 157 -10.78 5.16 -21.26
CA LEU A 157 -10.94 4.69 -22.64
C LEU A 157 -12.14 5.37 -23.30
N ARG A 158 -12.03 5.69 -24.58
CA ARG A 158 -13.16 6.06 -25.44
C ARG A 158 -13.49 4.88 -26.34
N SER A 159 -14.73 4.39 -26.29
CA SER A 159 -15.22 3.39 -27.24
C SER A 159 -15.47 4.05 -28.61
N GLY A 160 -15.17 3.32 -29.68
CA GLY A 160 -15.54 3.67 -31.05
C GLY A 160 -16.70 2.83 -31.56
N ALA A 161 -16.76 2.62 -32.88
CA ALA A 161 -17.72 1.71 -33.48
C ALA A 161 -17.50 0.27 -33.03
N GLU A 162 -18.53 -0.57 -33.15
CA GLU A 162 -18.44 -1.99 -32.84
C GLU A 162 -17.29 -2.66 -33.61
N GLY A 163 -16.44 -3.44 -32.90
CA GLY A 163 -15.26 -4.09 -33.45
C GLY A 163 -14.02 -3.18 -33.56
N SER A 164 -14.10 -1.90 -33.24
CA SER A 164 -12.93 -1.00 -33.22
C SER A 164 -12.13 -1.13 -31.92
N ILE A 165 -10.83 -0.82 -31.98
CA ILE A 165 -9.97 -0.74 -30.81
C ILE A 165 -10.28 0.56 -30.04
N PRO A 166 -10.53 0.50 -28.71
CA PRO A 166 -10.74 1.70 -27.91
C PRO A 166 -9.52 2.61 -27.90
N GLU A 167 -9.77 3.91 -27.92
CA GLU A 167 -8.74 4.94 -27.78
C GLU A 167 -8.44 5.18 -26.28
N ILE A 168 -7.16 5.22 -25.89
CA ILE A 168 -6.75 5.65 -24.55
C ILE A 168 -6.75 7.18 -24.52
N ILE A 169 -7.71 7.78 -23.81
CA ILE A 169 -7.83 9.25 -23.69
C ILE A 169 -6.88 9.78 -22.63
N SER A 170 -6.76 9.10 -21.52
CA SER A 170 -5.86 9.48 -20.43
C SER A 170 -5.48 8.29 -19.58
N HIS A 171 -4.31 8.40 -18.97
CA HIS A 171 -3.90 7.55 -17.87
C HIS A 171 -3.41 8.45 -16.74
N LYS A 172 -3.71 8.07 -15.51
CA LYS A 172 -3.27 8.76 -14.30
C LYS A 172 -2.87 7.71 -13.27
N PRO A 173 -1.81 7.95 -12.51
CA PRO A 173 -1.57 7.20 -11.30
C PRO A 173 -2.70 7.39 -10.30
#